data_1eddfa6704654f062d7e3fe410ebac38
#
_entry.id   1eddfa6704654f062d7e3fe410ebac38
#
_cell.length_a   1.000
_cell.length_b   1.000
_cell.length_c   1.000
_cell.angle_alpha   90.00
_cell.angle_beta   90.00
_cell.angle_gamma   90.00
#
_symmetry.space_group_name_H-M   'P 1'
#
loop_
_entity.id
_entity.type
_entity.pdbx_description
1 polymer ?
#
loop_
_entity_poly.entity_id
_entity_poly.type
_entity_poly.pdbx_seq_one_letter_code
_entity_poly.pdbx_strand_id
1 'polypeptide(L)'
;MLLPKRVKYRRVQRGRMKGKALRGNTVSHGDFGLQTLEPAWITSNQIEAARIAMTRYIKRGGQVWIKIFPHKPVTQKPAETRMGSGKGSPEYWVAVVKPGRVMFEIGGVPEETAREAMRLAAHKLPVKCKFVKKEVGGEQS
;
A
#
# COMPACT_ATOMS: atom_id res chain seq x y z
N MET A 1 7.65 3.91 10.79
CA MET A 1 7.72 4.00 9.34
C MET A 1 8.36 2.76 8.75
N LEU A 2 7.81 2.30 7.67
CA LEU A 2 8.32 1.09 7.05
C LEU A 2 9.51 1.38 6.16
N LEU A 3 10.60 0.70 6.41
CA LEU A 3 11.79 0.87 5.60
C LEU A 3 12.39 -0.48 5.29
N PRO A 4 13.05 -0.63 4.14
CA PRO A 4 13.72 -1.88 3.84
C PRO A 4 14.90 -2.07 4.78
N LYS A 5 15.15 -3.30 5.16
CA LYS A 5 16.24 -3.57 6.04
C LYS A 5 17.57 -3.37 5.34
N ARG A 6 17.60 -3.59 4.05
CA ARG A 6 18.82 -3.45 3.33
C ARG A 6 18.56 -2.81 2.00
N VAL A 7 19.36 -1.86 1.63
CA VAL A 7 19.21 -1.19 0.36
C VAL A 7 20.45 -1.41 -0.47
N LYS A 8 20.30 -2.13 -1.58
CA LYS A 8 21.42 -2.40 -2.44
C LYS A 8 21.80 -1.17 -3.23
N TYR A 9 20.81 -0.45 -3.74
CA TYR A 9 21.07 0.75 -4.49
C TYR A 9 20.29 1.86 -3.86
N ARG A 10 20.88 3.01 -3.78
CA ARG A 10 20.17 4.13 -3.19
C ARG A 10 19.21 4.76 -4.15
N ARG A 11 19.35 4.51 -5.43
CA ARG A 11 18.45 5.05 -6.40
C ARG A 11 17.92 3.96 -7.27
N VAL A 12 16.67 4.07 -7.62
CA VAL A 12 16.03 3.10 -8.47
C VAL A 12 15.41 3.86 -9.61
N GLN A 13 15.53 3.37 -10.81
CA GLN A 13 14.94 4.04 -11.94
C GLN A 13 13.44 4.01 -11.82
N ARG A 14 12.81 5.05 -12.34
CA ARG A 14 11.38 5.12 -12.31
C ARG A 14 10.84 4.05 -13.25
N GLY A 15 10.02 3.22 -12.79
CA GLY A 15 9.47 2.18 -13.62
C GLY A 15 8.19 2.63 -14.29
N ARG A 16 7.67 1.80 -15.14
CA ARG A 16 6.43 2.09 -15.79
C ARG A 16 5.31 1.79 -14.85
N MET A 17 4.31 2.62 -14.83
CA MET A 17 3.16 2.40 -13.98
C MET A 17 1.96 1.97 -14.78
N LYS A 18 2.20 1.31 -15.92
CA LYS A 18 1.11 0.81 -16.72
C LYS A 18 0.87 -0.65 -16.47
N GLY A 19 -0.26 -1.13 -16.90
CA GLY A 19 -0.58 -2.55 -16.79
C GLY A 19 -1.31 -2.86 -15.51
N LYS A 20 -1.67 -4.09 -15.36
CA LYS A 20 -2.38 -4.54 -14.19
C LYS A 20 -1.49 -5.42 -13.35
N ALA A 21 -1.81 -5.55 -12.10
CA ALA A 21 -1.07 -6.41 -11.23
C ALA A 21 -1.31 -7.85 -11.61
N LEU A 22 -0.25 -8.61 -11.82
CA LEU A 22 -0.38 -10.01 -12.13
C LEU A 22 -0.27 -10.83 -10.86
N ARG A 23 0.28 -10.26 -9.82
CA ARG A 23 0.38 -10.94 -8.55
C ARG A 23 -0.20 -10.03 -7.50
N GLY A 24 -0.69 -10.60 -6.45
CA GLY A 24 -1.24 -9.80 -5.37
C GLY A 24 -2.56 -9.17 -5.71
N ASN A 25 -3.28 -9.75 -6.66
CA ASN A 25 -4.57 -9.21 -7.03
C ASN A 25 -5.74 -9.95 -6.38
N THR A 26 -5.47 -10.85 -5.45
CA THR A 26 -6.52 -11.56 -4.75
C THR A 26 -6.23 -11.53 -3.25
N VAL A 27 -7.27 -11.72 -2.46
CA VAL A 27 -7.13 -11.76 -1.02
C VAL A 27 -6.64 -13.15 -0.65
N SER A 28 -5.56 -13.23 0.08
CA SER A 28 -4.97 -14.51 0.41
C SER A 28 -4.91 -14.85 1.88
N HIS A 29 -4.69 -13.88 2.74
CA HIS A 29 -4.54 -14.15 4.16
C HIS A 29 -5.79 -13.79 4.97
N GLY A 30 -6.42 -12.72 4.64
CA GLY A 30 -7.59 -12.28 5.37
C GLY A 30 -8.87 -12.73 4.70
N ASP A 31 -9.96 -12.16 5.12
CA ASP A 31 -11.26 -12.45 4.52
C ASP A 31 -11.66 -11.34 3.54
N PHE A 32 -11.15 -10.16 3.75
CA PHE A 32 -11.49 -8.99 2.94
C PHE A 32 -10.24 -8.21 2.60
N GLY A 33 -10.29 -7.46 1.53
CA GLY A 33 -9.13 -6.70 1.09
C GLY A 33 -9.49 -5.34 0.53
N LEU A 34 -8.48 -4.49 0.43
CA LEU A 34 -8.61 -3.18 -0.19
C LEU A 34 -7.73 -3.19 -1.43
N GLN A 35 -8.36 -3.09 -2.58
CA GLN A 35 -7.68 -3.20 -3.85
C GLN A 35 -7.60 -1.85 -4.53
N THR A 36 -6.46 -1.51 -5.08
CA THR A 36 -6.33 -0.24 -5.78
C THR A 36 -6.91 -0.35 -7.19
N LEU A 37 -7.53 0.72 -7.63
CA LEU A 37 -8.08 0.78 -8.97
C LEU A 37 -7.18 1.60 -9.88
N GLU A 38 -6.15 2.21 -9.34
CA GLU A 38 -5.26 3.10 -10.09
C GLU A 38 -3.81 2.79 -9.82
N PRO A 39 -2.92 3.09 -10.76
CA PRO A 39 -1.51 2.95 -10.47
C PRO A 39 -1.06 4.12 -9.63
N ALA A 40 -0.15 3.89 -8.72
CA ALA A 40 0.34 4.98 -7.86
C ALA A 40 1.56 4.59 -7.08
N TRP A 41 2.17 5.60 -6.49
CA TRP A 41 3.24 5.40 -5.54
C TRP A 41 2.61 5.68 -4.18
N ILE A 42 2.66 4.72 -3.30
CA ILE A 42 2.09 4.86 -1.96
C ILE A 42 3.24 5.03 -0.99
N THR A 43 3.29 6.13 -0.28
CA THR A 43 4.41 6.40 0.62
C THR A 43 4.29 5.59 1.89
N SER A 44 5.41 5.40 2.57
CA SER A 44 5.40 4.66 3.83
C SER A 44 4.50 5.34 4.86
N ASN A 45 4.43 6.67 4.83
CA ASN A 45 3.56 7.39 5.76
C ASN A 45 2.08 7.11 5.45
N GLN A 46 1.74 7.02 4.18
CA GLN A 46 0.37 6.72 3.79
C GLN A 46 -0.01 5.29 4.18
N ILE A 47 0.92 4.36 4.00
CA ILE A 47 0.69 2.98 4.38
C ILE A 47 0.46 2.89 5.89
N GLU A 48 1.28 3.59 6.65
CA GLU A 48 1.17 3.56 8.09
C GLU A 48 -0.13 4.23 8.56
N ALA A 49 -0.51 5.34 7.94
CA ALA A 49 -1.74 6.03 8.29
C ALA A 49 -2.95 5.15 8.02
N ALA A 50 -2.94 4.42 6.90
CA ALA A 50 -4.04 3.53 6.56
C ALA A 50 -4.11 2.39 7.56
N ARG A 51 -2.96 1.83 7.92
CA ARG A 51 -2.92 0.73 8.88
C ARG A 51 -3.48 1.17 10.23
N ILE A 52 -3.09 2.36 10.67
CA ILE A 52 -3.57 2.87 11.94
C ILE A 52 -5.08 3.07 11.92
N ALA A 53 -5.59 3.62 10.82
CA ALA A 53 -7.02 3.86 10.70
C ALA A 53 -7.81 2.56 10.81
N MET A 54 -7.34 1.53 10.12
CA MET A 54 -8.00 0.23 10.18
C MET A 54 -7.91 -0.38 11.56
N THR A 55 -6.73 -0.35 12.14
CA THR A 55 -6.49 -0.98 13.42
C THR A 55 -7.31 -0.34 14.52
N ARG A 56 -7.41 0.98 14.48
CA ARG A 56 -8.21 1.66 15.47
C ARG A 56 -9.67 1.30 15.38
N TYR A 57 -10.16 1.17 14.18
CA TYR A 57 -11.56 0.87 14.00
C TYR A 57 -11.92 -0.54 14.46
N ILE A 58 -11.11 -1.52 14.08
CA ILE A 58 -11.43 -2.90 14.45
C ILE A 58 -10.96 -3.25 15.85
N LYS A 59 -10.11 -2.41 16.42
CA LYS A 59 -9.61 -2.61 17.78
C LYS A 59 -8.95 -3.97 17.95
N ARG A 60 -9.41 -4.77 18.87
CA ARG A 60 -8.77 -6.04 19.08
C ARG A 60 -9.41 -7.19 18.38
N GLY A 61 -10.49 -6.94 17.71
CA GLY A 61 -11.29 -8.03 17.20
C GLY A 61 -10.77 -8.69 15.94
N GLY A 62 -9.82 -8.14 15.28
CA GLY A 62 -9.39 -8.69 14.03
C GLY A 62 -7.92 -8.58 13.79
N GLN A 63 -7.54 -8.86 12.57
CA GLN A 63 -6.16 -8.86 12.17
C GLN A 63 -6.03 -8.13 10.86
N VAL A 64 -4.93 -7.40 10.70
CA VAL A 64 -4.67 -6.63 9.49
C VAL A 64 -3.37 -7.11 8.88
N TRP A 65 -3.36 -7.32 7.58
CA TRP A 65 -2.14 -7.66 6.87
C TRP A 65 -1.84 -6.56 5.88
N ILE A 66 -0.59 -6.10 5.85
CA ILE A 66 -0.15 -5.12 4.87
C ILE A 66 0.54 -5.89 3.78
N LYS A 67 0.01 -5.80 2.57
CA LYS A 67 0.50 -6.61 1.46
C LYS A 67 1.43 -5.86 0.51
N ILE A 68 1.73 -4.61 0.80
CA ILE A 68 2.67 -3.83 0.00
C ILE A 68 3.77 -3.31 0.89
N PHE A 69 4.92 -3.09 0.34
CA PHE A 69 6.05 -2.61 1.12
C PHE A 69 6.75 -1.49 0.37
N PRO A 70 7.12 -0.41 1.05
CA PRO A 70 7.75 0.72 0.40
C PRO A 70 9.24 0.48 0.21
N HIS A 71 9.61 -0.12 -0.88
CA HIS A 71 11.00 -0.43 -1.14
C HIS A 71 11.65 0.42 -2.23
N LYS A 72 10.93 1.35 -2.81
CA LYS A 72 11.50 2.23 -3.80
C LYS A 72 11.83 3.58 -3.19
N PRO A 73 13.08 4.00 -3.22
CA PRO A 73 13.43 5.31 -2.66
C PRO A 73 13.09 6.43 -3.64
N VAL A 74 12.63 7.54 -3.11
CA VAL A 74 12.35 8.71 -3.92
C VAL A 74 13.20 9.85 -3.39
N THR A 75 13.93 10.48 -4.29
CA THR A 75 14.79 11.56 -3.94
C THR A 75 14.09 12.86 -4.26
N GLN A 76 14.22 13.83 -3.36
CA GLN A 76 13.58 15.09 -3.60
C GLN A 76 14.64 16.14 -3.60
N LYS A 77 14.65 17.03 -4.57
CA LYS A 77 15.58 18.10 -4.59
C LYS A 77 15.16 19.16 -3.64
N PRO A 78 16.05 19.68 -2.83
CA PRO A 78 15.70 20.75 -1.92
C PRO A 78 15.34 21.97 -2.71
N ALA A 79 14.48 22.75 -2.19
CA ALA A 79 14.08 23.97 -2.82
C ALA A 79 15.28 24.83 -3.07
N GLU A 80 16.25 24.79 -2.22
CA GLU A 80 17.38 25.51 -2.46
C GLU A 80 18.46 24.71 -2.84
N THR A 81 18.42 24.02 -3.85
CA THR A 81 19.45 23.23 -4.29
C THR A 81 20.62 24.03 -4.53
N ARG A 82 21.62 23.90 -3.84
CA ARG A 82 22.69 24.63 -4.04
C ARG A 82 23.69 23.86 -4.53
N MET A 83 24.46 24.42 -5.04
CA MET A 83 25.45 23.91 -5.55
C MET A 83 26.06 22.87 -4.99
N GLY A 84 26.41 22.00 -5.49
CA GLY A 84 27.18 21.00 -5.02
C GLY A 84 26.52 19.92 -4.37
N SER A 85 25.40 20.08 -4.03
CA SER A 85 24.79 19.08 -3.37
C SER A 85 24.67 17.92 -4.20
N GLY A 86 24.72 18.00 -5.40
CA GLY A 86 24.64 16.86 -6.23
C GLY A 86 23.41 16.07 -6.02
N LYS A 87 23.53 14.78 -5.76
CA LYS A 87 22.41 13.96 -5.59
C LYS A 87 21.96 13.96 -4.22
N GLY A 88 20.76 14.10 -3.97
CA GLY A 88 20.23 14.07 -2.64
C GLY A 88 20.10 12.66 -2.14
N SER A 89 19.92 12.51 -0.86
CA SER A 89 19.61 11.24 -0.27
C SER A 89 18.15 10.95 -0.51
N PRO A 90 17.74 9.71 -0.42
CA PRO A 90 16.32 9.40 -0.54
C PRO A 90 15.56 10.11 0.56
N GLU A 91 14.51 10.81 0.17
CA GLU A 91 13.71 11.51 1.15
C GLU A 91 12.63 10.64 1.72
N TYR A 92 12.14 9.73 0.98
CA TYR A 92 11.11 8.85 1.48
C TYR A 92 11.01 7.60 0.60
N TRP A 93 10.29 6.63 1.09
CA TRP A 93 10.16 5.36 0.41
C TRP A 93 8.73 5.14 -0.01
N VAL A 94 8.54 4.51 -1.16
CA VAL A 94 7.20 4.27 -1.68
C VAL A 94 7.05 2.84 -2.16
N ALA A 95 5.82 2.38 -2.15
CA ALA A 95 5.46 1.13 -2.77
C ALA A 95 4.80 1.49 -4.10
N VAL A 96 5.21 0.83 -5.17
CA VAL A 96 4.64 1.07 -6.49
C VAL A 96 3.54 0.05 -6.69
N VAL A 97 2.32 0.51 -6.90
CA VAL A 97 1.19 -0.39 -7.09
C VAL A 97 0.59 -0.21 -8.47
N LYS A 98 0.05 -1.29 -8.99
CA LYS A 98 -0.63 -1.27 -10.29
C LYS A 98 -2.09 -1.57 -10.05
N PRO A 99 -2.96 -1.19 -10.98
CA PRO A 99 -4.39 -1.44 -10.79
C PRO A 99 -4.64 -2.92 -10.52
N GLY A 100 -5.47 -3.20 -9.55
CA GLY A 100 -5.82 -4.56 -9.18
C GLY A 100 -5.06 -5.10 -8.00
N ARG A 101 -4.03 -4.41 -7.54
CA ARG A 101 -3.24 -4.91 -6.42
C ARG A 101 -4.03 -4.78 -5.12
N VAL A 102 -4.08 -5.87 -4.35
CA VAL A 102 -4.67 -5.83 -3.03
C VAL A 102 -3.60 -5.33 -2.08
N MET A 103 -3.83 -4.18 -1.49
CA MET A 103 -2.83 -3.51 -0.67
C MET A 103 -2.90 -3.91 0.80
N PHE A 104 -4.12 -4.11 1.30
CA PHE A 104 -4.33 -4.46 2.69
C PHE A 104 -5.37 -5.55 2.79
N GLU A 105 -5.29 -6.35 3.84
CA GLU A 105 -6.30 -7.38 4.08
C GLU A 105 -6.71 -7.32 5.54
N ILE A 106 -7.94 -7.70 5.81
CA ILE A 106 -8.48 -7.76 7.15
C ILE A 106 -9.19 -9.10 7.32
N GLY A 107 -9.06 -9.68 8.48
CA GLY A 107 -9.78 -10.90 8.79
C GLY A 107 -10.22 -10.90 10.24
N GLY A 108 -11.12 -11.82 10.55
CA GLY A 108 -11.56 -11.97 11.92
C GLY A 108 -12.62 -10.98 12.36
N VAL A 109 -13.24 -10.28 11.44
CA VAL A 109 -14.30 -9.33 11.78
C VAL A 109 -15.45 -9.48 10.80
N PRO A 110 -16.66 -9.03 11.15
CA PRO A 110 -17.78 -9.10 10.21
C PRO A 110 -17.55 -8.18 9.01
N GLU A 111 -18.22 -8.50 7.94
CA GLU A 111 -18.06 -7.73 6.71
C GLU A 111 -18.37 -6.26 6.91
N GLU A 112 -19.38 -5.91 7.65
CA GLU A 112 -19.72 -4.53 7.88
C GLU A 112 -18.59 -3.79 8.52
N THR A 113 -17.97 -4.40 9.52
CA THR A 113 -16.84 -3.80 10.22
C THR A 113 -15.66 -3.65 9.27
N ALA A 114 -15.42 -4.66 8.45
CA ALA A 114 -14.31 -4.61 7.51
C ALA A 114 -14.52 -3.52 6.47
N ARG A 115 -15.75 -3.36 5.98
CA ARG A 115 -16.04 -2.33 4.99
C ARG A 115 -15.76 -0.95 5.53
N GLU A 116 -16.17 -0.70 6.76
CA GLU A 116 -15.95 0.61 7.34
C GLU A 116 -14.47 0.85 7.62
N ALA A 117 -13.77 -0.15 8.11
CA ALA A 117 -12.35 -0.01 8.36
C ALA A 117 -11.60 0.29 7.07
N MET A 118 -11.97 -0.40 5.99
CA MET A 118 -11.32 -0.18 4.71
C MET A 118 -11.66 1.18 4.13
N ARG A 119 -12.88 1.66 4.37
CA ARG A 119 -13.26 2.99 3.92
C ARG A 119 -12.39 4.04 4.58
N LEU A 120 -12.16 3.88 5.87
CA LEU A 120 -11.31 4.82 6.60
C LEU A 120 -9.87 4.75 6.11
N ALA A 121 -9.39 3.55 5.82
CA ALA A 121 -8.06 3.40 5.29
C ALA A 121 -7.92 4.04 3.92
N ALA A 122 -8.92 3.87 3.08
CA ALA A 122 -8.86 4.41 1.72
C ALA A 122 -8.73 5.93 1.73
N HIS A 123 -9.29 6.59 2.74
CA HIS A 123 -9.18 8.04 2.82
C HIS A 123 -7.73 8.49 3.06
N LYS A 124 -6.88 7.59 3.50
CA LYS A 124 -5.49 7.93 3.77
C LYS A 124 -4.59 7.63 2.56
N LEU A 125 -5.17 7.07 1.53
CA LEU A 125 -4.39 6.65 0.37
C LEU A 125 -4.69 7.56 -0.82
N PRO A 126 -3.71 7.71 -1.72
CA PRO A 126 -3.87 8.64 -2.85
C PRO A 126 -4.56 8.04 -4.05
N VAL A 127 -5.22 6.91 -3.90
CA VAL A 127 -5.82 6.22 -5.03
C VAL A 127 -7.25 5.85 -4.74
N LYS A 128 -8.00 5.57 -5.77
CA LYS A 128 -9.33 5.04 -5.63
C LYS A 128 -9.21 3.57 -5.33
N CYS A 129 -10.00 3.09 -4.42
CA CYS A 129 -9.91 1.73 -3.95
C CYS A 129 -11.24 1.02 -4.03
N LYS A 130 -11.17 -0.30 -3.98
CA LYS A 130 -12.35 -1.14 -4.01
C LYS A 130 -12.25 -2.16 -2.90
N PHE A 131 -13.35 -2.40 -2.22
CA PHE A 131 -13.42 -3.42 -1.19
C PHE A 131 -13.64 -4.76 -1.88
N VAL A 132 -12.83 -5.74 -1.58
CA VAL A 132 -12.96 -7.06 -2.21
C VAL A 132 -13.01 -8.14 -1.15
N LYS A 133 -13.59 -9.27 -1.50
CA LYS A 133 -13.69 -10.38 -0.60
C LYS A 133 -12.82 -11.52 -1.08
N LYS A 134 -12.46 -12.39 -0.16
CA LYS A 134 -11.69 -13.55 -0.51
C LYS A 134 -12.60 -14.50 -1.27
N GLU A 135 -12.07 -15.06 -2.35
CA GLU A 135 -12.85 -15.98 -3.12
C GLU A 135 -12.80 -17.34 -2.48
N VAL A 136 -13.92 -17.99 -2.48
CA VAL A 136 -14.05 -19.25 -1.80
C VAL A 136 -14.03 -20.41 -2.76
N GLY A 137 -13.38 -21.46 -2.35
CA GLY A 137 -13.43 -22.67 -3.13
C GLY A 137 -12.68 -22.64 -4.42
N GLY A 138 -11.85 -21.69 -4.58
CA GLY A 138 -11.11 -21.61 -5.79
C GLY A 138 -11.91 -21.24 -6.98
N GLU A 139 -13.14 -20.89 -6.80
CA GLU A 139 -13.94 -20.53 -7.84
C GLU A 139 -13.60 -19.20 -8.27
N GLN A 140 -13.27 -18.99 -9.46
CA GLN A 140 -12.94 -17.75 -9.91
C GLN A 140 -13.96 -17.28 -10.74
N SER A 141 -14.57 -16.34 -10.45
CA SER A 141 -15.62 -15.88 -11.31
C SER A 141 -15.19 -14.81 -12.17
#